data_2461259f1328a9eaf49737ed909053e8
#
_entry.id   2461259f1328a9eaf49737ed909053e8
#
_cell.length_a   1.000
_cell.length_b   1.000
_cell.length_c   1.000
_cell.angle_alpha   90.00
_cell.angle_beta   90.00
_cell.angle_gamma   90.00
#
_symmetry.space_group_name_H-M   'P 1'
#
loop_
_entity.id
_entity.type
_entity.pdbx_description
1 polymer ?
#
loop_
_entity_poly.entity_id
_entity_poly.type
_entity_poly.pdbx_seq_one_letter_code
_entity_poly.pdbx_strand_id
1 'polypeptide(L)'
;MPKKILIDFEKIKDPYSGLGQFCSHLKFYFDQSQLNLNYWIPGKWQKLAKKCHHFLPKSAVFHAVHQDSPYLPNFKKTKYILTIHDLNALYEQTQFGSGDYYKKKLQHKIDHASVITFISEFTKEEVRRHFKVDLLKTKVIYNGISLGEHSTPPPKIPTKPFLFSVGTILPKKNFHVLIDFLKQIPDYQLIVAGTTFHSYAAEMQKRIEEEGLTDRFFLVGTIDEPQKLWYYQNASAFIFPSLLEGFGLPVAEAMSLGLPLFLSDKTSLPEIGGPDAYYFKNFEPDYMRDVFLTGMQDFSIEKKNRLKERSKMFDWKQAASRYLELYENI
;
A
#
# COMPACT_ATOMS: atom_id res chain seq x y z
N MET A 1 -21.99 14.94 -26.95
CA MET A 1 -21.88 13.57 -26.39
C MET A 1 -21.11 13.66 -25.08
N PRO A 2 -21.47 12.92 -24.03
CA PRO A 2 -20.75 12.95 -22.79
C PRO A 2 -19.28 12.52 -23.01
N LYS A 3 -18.37 13.17 -22.27
CA LYS A 3 -16.94 12.95 -22.33
C LYS A 3 -16.62 11.48 -21.99
N LYS A 4 -16.03 10.73 -22.92
CA LYS A 4 -15.64 9.34 -22.70
C LYS A 4 -14.32 9.27 -21.92
N ILE A 5 -14.32 8.61 -20.77
CA ILE A 5 -13.17 8.43 -19.89
C ILE A 5 -12.79 6.96 -19.92
N LEU A 6 -11.52 6.66 -20.18
CA LEU A 6 -10.96 5.32 -20.16
C LEU A 6 -9.99 5.18 -18.99
N ILE A 7 -10.19 4.20 -18.14
CA ILE A 7 -9.40 3.98 -16.93
C ILE A 7 -8.69 2.63 -17.04
N ASP A 8 -7.38 2.62 -16.84
CA ASP A 8 -6.58 1.41 -16.88
C ASP A 8 -6.69 0.63 -15.56
N PHE A 9 -7.52 -0.40 -15.57
CA PHE A 9 -7.71 -1.34 -14.47
C PHE A 9 -7.07 -2.71 -14.76
N GLU A 10 -5.91 -2.74 -15.44
CA GLU A 10 -5.19 -4.00 -15.69
C GLU A 10 -4.96 -4.82 -14.41
N LYS A 11 -4.69 -4.13 -13.30
CA LYS A 11 -4.34 -4.75 -12.02
C LYS A 11 -5.53 -5.30 -11.21
N ILE A 12 -6.75 -5.02 -11.60
CA ILE A 12 -7.95 -5.50 -10.88
C ILE A 12 -8.04 -7.03 -10.77
N LYS A 13 -7.31 -7.75 -11.65
CA LYS A 13 -7.25 -9.22 -11.66
C LYS A 13 -6.34 -9.82 -10.58
N ASP A 14 -5.64 -8.98 -9.83
CA ASP A 14 -4.77 -9.38 -8.72
C ASP A 14 -5.31 -8.80 -7.39
N PRO A 15 -6.36 -9.41 -6.82
CA PRO A 15 -7.06 -8.86 -5.65
C PRO A 15 -6.22 -8.84 -4.38
N TYR A 16 -5.12 -9.60 -4.33
CA TYR A 16 -4.23 -9.64 -3.16
C TYR A 16 -3.12 -8.60 -3.20
N SER A 17 -2.95 -7.87 -4.31
CA SER A 17 -2.01 -6.76 -4.39
C SER A 17 -2.66 -5.43 -4.01
N GLY A 18 -1.86 -4.51 -3.44
CA GLY A 18 -2.35 -3.15 -3.13
C GLY A 18 -2.91 -2.42 -4.36
N LEU A 19 -2.33 -2.64 -5.56
CA LEU A 19 -2.85 -2.08 -6.82
C LEU A 19 -4.18 -2.71 -7.24
N GLY A 20 -4.35 -4.01 -7.03
CA GLY A 20 -5.61 -4.68 -7.32
C GLY A 20 -6.73 -4.20 -6.40
N GLN A 21 -6.45 -4.05 -5.12
CA GLN A 21 -7.38 -3.47 -4.14
C GLN A 21 -7.74 -2.03 -4.51
N PHE A 22 -6.76 -1.20 -4.87
CA PHE A 22 -6.99 0.16 -5.36
C PHE A 22 -7.96 0.18 -6.55
N CYS A 23 -7.72 -0.64 -7.56
CA CYS A 23 -8.61 -0.73 -8.73
C CYS A 23 -10.03 -1.18 -8.35
N SER A 24 -10.15 -2.19 -7.49
CA SER A 24 -11.43 -2.78 -7.09
C SER A 24 -12.28 -1.79 -6.30
N HIS A 25 -11.68 -1.09 -5.33
CA HIS A 25 -12.38 -0.09 -4.52
C HIS A 25 -12.80 1.13 -5.34
N LEU A 26 -11.91 1.66 -6.19
CA LEU A 26 -12.30 2.77 -7.06
C LEU A 26 -13.42 2.36 -8.01
N LYS A 27 -13.33 1.16 -8.60
CA LYS A 27 -14.37 0.67 -9.50
C LYS A 27 -15.73 0.61 -8.83
N PHE A 28 -15.80 0.12 -7.60
CA PHE A 28 -17.04 0.04 -6.82
C PHE A 28 -17.76 1.39 -6.71
N TYR A 29 -17.03 2.47 -6.42
CA TYR A 29 -17.61 3.81 -6.34
C TYR A 29 -17.83 4.45 -7.71
N PHE A 30 -16.97 4.19 -8.67
CA PHE A 30 -17.09 4.71 -10.03
C PHE A 30 -18.32 4.14 -10.75
N ASP A 31 -18.67 2.88 -10.53
CA ASP A 31 -19.87 2.25 -11.11
C ASP A 31 -21.18 2.90 -10.60
N GLN A 32 -21.12 3.64 -9.50
CA GLN A 32 -22.25 4.39 -8.94
C GLN A 32 -22.35 5.82 -9.51
N SER A 33 -21.38 6.28 -10.29
CA SER A 33 -21.34 7.61 -10.88
C SER A 33 -22.14 7.68 -12.18
N GLN A 34 -22.56 8.91 -12.56
CA GLN A 34 -23.25 9.16 -13.83
C GLN A 34 -22.29 9.47 -15.00
N LEU A 35 -20.97 9.45 -14.76
CA LEU A 35 -19.98 9.71 -15.79
C LEU A 35 -19.84 8.54 -16.77
N ASN A 36 -19.52 8.84 -18.03
CA ASN A 36 -19.27 7.81 -19.04
C ASN A 36 -17.88 7.17 -18.85
N LEU A 37 -17.78 6.31 -17.81
CA LEU A 37 -16.56 5.62 -17.46
C LEU A 37 -16.45 4.29 -18.19
N ASN A 38 -15.27 4.00 -18.71
CA ASN A 38 -14.94 2.76 -19.38
C ASN A 38 -13.66 2.20 -18.77
N TYR A 39 -13.61 0.90 -18.54
CA TYR A 39 -12.48 0.25 -17.91
C TYR A 39 -11.68 -0.56 -18.90
N TRP A 40 -10.35 -0.30 -18.93
CA TRP A 40 -9.42 -1.11 -19.69
C TRP A 40 -8.94 -2.28 -18.83
N ILE A 41 -9.47 -3.48 -19.08
CA ILE A 41 -9.12 -4.72 -18.38
C ILE A 41 -8.68 -5.73 -19.43
N PRO A 42 -7.40 -5.69 -19.86
CA PRO A 42 -6.93 -6.46 -21.00
C PRO A 42 -7.03 -7.96 -20.77
N GLY A 43 -7.48 -8.69 -21.80
CA GLY A 43 -7.45 -10.15 -21.87
C GLY A 43 -6.02 -10.68 -22.17
N LYS A 44 -5.86 -12.03 -22.19
CA LYS A 44 -4.56 -12.67 -22.45
C LYS A 44 -3.94 -12.21 -23.80
N TRP A 45 -4.71 -12.13 -24.86
CA TRP A 45 -4.26 -11.71 -26.20
C TRP A 45 -3.88 -10.23 -26.27
N GLN A 46 -4.59 -9.37 -25.57
CA GLN A 46 -4.28 -7.93 -25.50
C GLN A 46 -3.02 -7.65 -24.68
N LYS A 47 -2.67 -8.54 -23.75
CA LYS A 47 -1.37 -8.48 -23.03
C LYS A 47 -0.17 -8.79 -23.93
N LEU A 48 -0.32 -9.68 -24.90
CA LEU A 48 0.72 -9.95 -25.93
C LEU A 48 0.94 -8.76 -26.85
N ALA A 49 -0.10 -7.97 -27.11
CA ALA A 49 -0.07 -6.77 -27.94
C ALA A 49 0.48 -5.51 -27.20
N LYS A 50 1.12 -5.66 -26.05
CA LYS A 50 1.68 -4.56 -25.22
C LYS A 50 2.58 -3.57 -25.99
N LYS A 51 3.16 -3.97 -27.12
CA LYS A 51 4.01 -3.12 -27.98
C LYS A 51 3.23 -2.24 -28.97
N CYS A 52 1.92 -2.44 -29.10
CA CYS A 52 1.11 -1.73 -30.10
C CYS A 52 0.20 -0.71 -29.41
N HIS A 53 0.67 0.53 -29.32
CA HIS A 53 -0.08 1.69 -28.77
C HIS A 53 -1.43 1.97 -29.46
N HIS A 54 -1.75 1.29 -30.54
CA HIS A 54 -2.91 1.51 -31.41
C HIS A 54 -4.21 0.85 -30.92
N PHE A 55 -4.18 0.03 -29.87
CA PHE A 55 -5.32 -0.76 -29.44
C PHE A 55 -6.16 -0.15 -28.31
N LEU A 56 -5.74 0.99 -27.74
CA LEU A 56 -6.57 1.65 -26.74
C LEU A 56 -7.82 2.26 -27.42
N PRO A 57 -9.03 2.04 -26.85
CA PRO A 57 -10.23 2.69 -27.31
C PRO A 57 -10.08 4.21 -27.28
N LYS A 58 -10.60 4.90 -28.31
CA LYS A 58 -10.61 6.36 -28.34
C LYS A 58 -11.35 6.91 -27.12
N SER A 59 -10.74 7.85 -26.41
CA SER A 59 -11.28 8.49 -25.23
C SER A 59 -10.85 9.96 -25.16
N ALA A 60 -11.64 10.79 -24.51
CA ALA A 60 -11.25 12.18 -24.23
C ALA A 60 -10.24 12.25 -23.08
N VAL A 61 -10.37 11.35 -22.10
CA VAL A 61 -9.47 11.21 -20.97
C VAL A 61 -9.00 9.76 -20.88
N PHE A 62 -7.72 9.56 -20.60
CA PHE A 62 -7.13 8.26 -20.23
C PHE A 62 -6.44 8.39 -18.87
N HIS A 63 -6.83 7.55 -17.93
CA HIS A 63 -6.21 7.49 -16.61
C HIS A 63 -5.40 6.20 -16.45
N ALA A 64 -4.07 6.34 -16.39
CA ALA A 64 -3.20 5.27 -15.94
C ALA A 64 -3.16 5.28 -14.41
N VAL A 65 -3.78 4.29 -13.79
CA VAL A 65 -3.92 4.23 -12.32
C VAL A 65 -2.64 3.80 -11.59
N HIS A 66 -1.56 3.53 -12.32
CA HIS A 66 -0.23 3.29 -11.74
C HIS A 66 0.89 3.67 -12.72
N GLN A 67 2.04 4.03 -12.18
CA GLN A 67 3.20 4.51 -12.95
C GLN A 67 3.76 3.49 -13.94
N ASP A 68 3.60 2.19 -13.67
CA ASP A 68 4.15 1.11 -14.52
C ASP A 68 3.18 0.61 -15.59
N SER A 69 1.98 1.23 -15.71
CA SER A 69 1.06 0.93 -16.81
C SER A 69 1.80 0.95 -18.14
N PRO A 70 1.73 -0.12 -18.96
CA PRO A 70 2.39 -0.12 -20.27
C PRO A 70 1.61 0.68 -21.32
N TYR A 71 0.41 1.12 -21.02
CA TYR A 71 -0.51 1.75 -21.96
C TYR A 71 -0.33 3.26 -21.98
N LEU A 72 -0.23 3.82 -23.19
CA LEU A 72 -0.13 5.26 -23.41
C LEU A 72 -1.18 5.69 -24.43
N PRO A 73 -1.94 6.76 -24.18
CA PRO A 73 -2.89 7.29 -25.14
C PRO A 73 -2.19 8.12 -26.22
N ASN A 74 -2.96 8.55 -27.21
CA ASN A 74 -2.51 9.61 -28.10
C ASN A 74 -2.58 10.96 -27.39
N PHE A 75 -1.47 11.44 -26.84
CA PHE A 75 -1.38 12.67 -26.04
C PHE A 75 -1.85 13.95 -26.78
N LYS A 76 -1.87 13.96 -28.12
CA LYS A 76 -2.39 15.08 -28.88
C LYS A 76 -3.93 15.17 -28.90
N LYS A 77 -4.60 14.04 -28.60
CA LYS A 77 -6.07 13.92 -28.70
C LYS A 77 -6.75 13.52 -27.40
N THR A 78 -5.99 13.08 -26.40
CA THR A 78 -6.49 12.53 -25.16
C THR A 78 -5.77 13.17 -23.99
N LYS A 79 -6.52 13.70 -23.03
CA LYS A 79 -5.98 14.16 -21.75
C LYS A 79 -5.48 12.95 -20.96
N TYR A 80 -4.30 13.06 -20.38
CA TYR A 80 -3.65 11.96 -19.67
C TYR A 80 -3.56 12.25 -18.18
N ILE A 81 -4.13 11.37 -17.37
CA ILE A 81 -3.97 11.37 -15.91
C ILE A 81 -3.06 10.21 -15.53
N LEU A 82 -2.09 10.49 -14.68
CA LEU A 82 -1.12 9.52 -14.18
C LEU A 82 -1.19 9.46 -12.66
N THR A 83 -1.54 8.30 -12.09
CA THR A 83 -1.38 8.04 -10.66
C THR A 83 -0.03 7.38 -10.40
N ILE A 84 0.72 7.91 -9.43
CA ILE A 84 2.01 7.36 -8.98
C ILE A 84 1.84 6.87 -7.54
N HIS A 85 2.10 5.58 -7.33
CA HIS A 85 1.96 4.93 -6.02
C HIS A 85 3.27 4.96 -5.22
N ASP A 86 4.39 4.72 -5.88
CA ASP A 86 5.72 4.70 -5.28
C ASP A 86 6.81 4.81 -6.35
N LEU A 87 8.06 4.87 -5.91
CA LEU A 87 9.25 4.77 -6.74
C LEU A 87 10.10 3.56 -6.36
N ASN A 88 9.51 2.49 -5.82
CA ASN A 88 10.24 1.30 -5.36
C ASN A 88 11.15 0.71 -6.45
N ALA A 89 10.76 0.80 -7.71
CA ALA A 89 11.57 0.37 -8.85
C ALA A 89 12.91 1.11 -8.99
N LEU A 90 13.10 2.26 -8.34
CA LEU A 90 14.40 2.95 -8.30
C LEU A 90 15.35 2.36 -7.26
N TYR A 91 14.81 1.73 -6.21
CA TYR A 91 15.57 1.21 -5.07
C TYR A 91 15.75 -0.30 -5.12
N GLU A 92 14.85 -0.99 -5.80
CA GLU A 92 14.93 -2.42 -6.02
C GLU A 92 15.65 -2.70 -7.35
N GLN A 93 16.57 -3.68 -7.38
CA GLN A 93 17.10 -4.21 -8.64
C GLN A 93 15.97 -4.99 -9.32
N THR A 94 15.18 -4.29 -10.12
CA THR A 94 13.96 -4.84 -10.71
C THR A 94 14.21 -5.33 -12.14
N GLN A 95 13.30 -6.17 -12.63
CA GLN A 95 13.21 -6.67 -14.01
C GLN A 95 13.03 -5.55 -15.07
N PHE A 96 12.93 -4.29 -14.66
CA PHE A 96 12.64 -3.14 -15.53
C PHE A 96 13.88 -2.52 -16.18
N GLY A 97 15.04 -3.15 -16.07
CA GLY A 97 16.29 -2.67 -16.67
C GLY A 97 17.06 -1.71 -15.75
N SER A 98 18.05 -1.00 -16.32
CA SER A 98 18.84 -0.01 -15.57
C SER A 98 17.91 1.08 -15.00
N GLY A 99 18.25 1.61 -13.82
CA GLY A 99 17.50 2.71 -13.19
C GLY A 99 17.32 3.92 -14.14
N ASP A 100 18.24 4.13 -15.07
CA ASP A 100 18.15 5.19 -16.09
C ASP A 100 17.04 4.95 -17.12
N TYR A 101 16.82 3.70 -17.53
CA TYR A 101 15.72 3.36 -18.44
C TYR A 101 14.36 3.62 -17.76
N TYR A 102 14.21 3.18 -16.52
CA TYR A 102 13.01 3.44 -15.73
C TYR A 102 12.77 4.95 -15.59
N LYS A 103 13.80 5.72 -15.20
CA LYS A 103 13.72 7.18 -15.07
C LYS A 103 13.27 7.85 -16.37
N LYS A 104 13.87 7.52 -17.50
CA LYS A 104 13.47 8.07 -18.81
C LYS A 104 12.02 7.75 -19.15
N LYS A 105 11.57 6.52 -18.91
CA LYS A 105 10.21 6.09 -19.20
C LYS A 105 9.18 6.80 -18.31
N LEU A 106 9.46 6.93 -17.02
CA LEU A 106 8.55 7.62 -16.09
C LEU A 106 8.55 9.13 -16.34
N GLN A 107 9.71 9.76 -16.60
CA GLN A 107 9.77 11.18 -16.98
C GLN A 107 8.94 11.47 -18.24
N HIS A 108 9.02 10.61 -19.26
CA HIS A 108 8.18 10.76 -20.45
C HIS A 108 6.68 10.77 -20.12
N LYS A 109 6.20 9.93 -19.20
CA LYS A 109 4.80 9.93 -18.76
C LYS A 109 4.45 11.20 -18.00
N ILE A 110 5.31 11.64 -17.10
CA ILE A 110 5.19 12.86 -16.32
C ILE A 110 5.06 14.09 -17.24
N ASP A 111 5.94 14.19 -18.24
CA ASP A 111 5.95 15.33 -19.18
C ASP A 111 4.64 15.46 -19.98
N HIS A 112 4.01 14.32 -20.31
CA HIS A 112 2.77 14.27 -21.08
C HIS A 112 1.50 14.25 -20.23
N ALA A 113 1.61 14.13 -18.92
CA ALA A 113 0.46 14.13 -18.03
C ALA A 113 -0.21 15.53 -17.99
N SER A 114 -1.52 15.53 -18.13
CA SER A 114 -2.36 16.71 -17.88
C SER A 114 -2.56 16.92 -16.38
N VAL A 115 -2.68 15.82 -15.63
CA VAL A 115 -2.72 15.78 -14.16
C VAL A 115 -1.92 14.58 -13.67
N ILE A 116 -1.17 14.78 -12.59
CA ILE A 116 -0.44 13.72 -11.87
C ILE A 116 -1.05 13.63 -10.48
N THR A 117 -1.47 12.43 -10.10
CA THR A 117 -1.96 12.17 -8.75
C THR A 117 -0.97 11.29 -7.99
N PHE A 118 -0.85 11.54 -6.70
CA PHE A 118 0.00 10.78 -5.77
C PHE A 118 -0.86 10.24 -4.65
N ILE A 119 -0.52 9.06 -4.14
CA ILE A 119 -1.29 8.43 -3.07
C ILE A 119 -0.88 8.91 -1.67
N SER A 120 0.20 9.71 -1.57
CA SER A 120 0.69 10.34 -0.35
C SER A 120 1.52 11.60 -0.68
N GLU A 121 1.66 12.51 0.28
CA GLU A 121 2.59 13.66 0.14
C GLU A 121 4.03 13.16 0.05
N PHE A 122 4.37 12.10 0.80
CA PHE A 122 5.69 11.44 0.68
C PHE A 122 5.99 11.04 -0.77
N THR A 123 5.08 10.32 -1.43
CA THR A 123 5.28 9.92 -2.84
C THR A 123 5.42 11.12 -3.77
N LYS A 124 4.66 12.19 -3.55
CA LYS A 124 4.78 13.44 -4.31
C LYS A 124 6.18 14.06 -4.12
N GLU A 125 6.66 14.18 -2.90
CA GLU A 125 7.99 14.75 -2.62
C GLU A 125 9.11 13.86 -3.15
N GLU A 126 8.98 12.54 -3.07
CA GLU A 126 9.91 11.58 -3.66
C GLU A 126 10.03 11.76 -5.18
N VAL A 127 8.89 11.86 -5.86
CA VAL A 127 8.86 12.10 -7.31
C VAL A 127 9.51 13.44 -7.65
N ARG A 128 9.26 14.49 -6.87
CA ARG A 128 9.89 15.81 -7.06
C ARG A 128 11.44 15.77 -6.91
N ARG A 129 11.97 14.92 -6.05
CA ARG A 129 13.42 14.77 -5.89
C ARG A 129 14.10 14.10 -7.09
N HIS A 130 13.40 13.22 -7.77
CA HIS A 130 13.97 12.38 -8.83
C HIS A 130 13.58 12.80 -10.25
N PHE A 131 12.50 13.58 -10.41
CA PHE A 131 11.92 13.93 -11.69
C PHE A 131 11.59 15.44 -11.79
N LYS A 132 11.57 15.93 -13.03
CA LYS A 132 11.04 17.27 -13.31
C LYS A 132 9.51 17.19 -13.33
N VAL A 133 8.84 17.94 -12.45
CA VAL A 133 7.40 17.91 -12.28
C VAL A 133 6.84 19.33 -12.24
N ASP A 134 5.82 19.59 -13.05
CA ASP A 134 5.03 20.83 -12.95
C ASP A 134 4.04 20.69 -11.77
N LEU A 135 4.29 21.42 -10.70
CA LEU A 135 3.48 21.35 -9.47
C LEU A 135 2.01 21.79 -9.66
N LEU A 136 1.74 22.63 -10.63
CA LEU A 136 0.36 23.05 -10.94
C LEU A 136 -0.51 21.91 -11.46
N LYS A 137 0.11 20.85 -11.96
CA LYS A 137 -0.57 19.63 -12.43
C LYS A 137 -0.66 18.54 -11.39
N THR A 138 -0.21 18.76 -10.15
CA THR A 138 -0.12 17.72 -9.14
C THR A 138 -1.25 17.79 -8.12
N LYS A 139 -1.73 16.62 -7.71
CA LYS A 139 -2.70 16.45 -6.61
C LYS A 139 -2.36 15.24 -5.77
N VAL A 140 -2.58 15.33 -4.46
CA VAL A 140 -2.51 14.16 -3.58
C VAL A 140 -3.93 13.68 -3.29
N ILE A 141 -4.17 12.41 -3.57
CA ILE A 141 -5.43 11.72 -3.29
C ILE A 141 -5.08 10.45 -2.51
N TYR A 142 -5.27 10.50 -1.20
CA TYR A 142 -5.00 9.35 -0.34
C TYR A 142 -5.84 8.15 -0.71
N ASN A 143 -5.28 6.96 -0.54
CA ASN A 143 -6.04 5.73 -0.63
C ASN A 143 -7.04 5.66 0.52
N GLY A 144 -8.16 4.99 0.29
CA GLY A 144 -9.07 4.61 1.35
C GLY A 144 -8.67 3.31 2.03
N ILE A 145 -9.35 3.00 3.11
CA ILE A 145 -9.32 1.70 3.78
C ILE A 145 -10.68 1.03 3.65
N SER A 146 -10.68 -0.29 3.65
CA SER A 146 -11.90 -1.08 3.69
C SER A 146 -11.62 -2.33 4.50
N LEU A 147 -12.29 -2.45 5.62
CA LEU A 147 -12.30 -3.67 6.45
C LEU A 147 -13.68 -4.29 6.36
N GLY A 148 -13.73 -5.62 6.27
CA GLY A 148 -14.99 -6.36 6.28
C GLY A 148 -15.77 -6.14 7.59
N GLU A 149 -17.06 -6.45 7.56
CA GLU A 149 -17.93 -6.35 8.74
C GLU A 149 -17.85 -7.60 9.64
N HIS A 150 -17.52 -8.73 9.06
CA HIS A 150 -17.45 -10.02 9.75
C HIS A 150 -16.02 -10.52 9.85
N SER A 151 -15.64 -10.89 11.08
CA SER A 151 -14.34 -11.51 11.36
C SER A 151 -14.48 -12.99 11.61
N THR A 152 -13.49 -13.76 11.16
CA THR A 152 -13.41 -15.22 11.36
C THR A 152 -12.08 -15.56 12.02
N PRO A 153 -12.07 -16.30 13.15
CA PRO A 153 -10.83 -16.69 13.79
C PRO A 153 -10.00 -17.58 12.87
N PRO A 154 -8.65 -17.48 12.94
CA PRO A 154 -7.77 -18.36 12.18
C PRO A 154 -7.85 -19.81 12.72
N PRO A 155 -7.42 -20.82 11.94
CA PRO A 155 -7.42 -22.22 12.38
C PRO A 155 -6.59 -22.45 13.64
N LYS A 156 -5.53 -21.67 13.85
CA LYS A 156 -4.69 -21.70 15.04
C LYS A 156 -4.73 -20.34 15.74
N ILE A 157 -5.41 -20.30 16.87
CA ILE A 157 -5.56 -19.09 17.69
C ILE A 157 -4.27 -18.93 18.53
N PRO A 158 -3.67 -17.71 18.59
CA PRO A 158 -2.57 -17.42 19.49
C PRO A 158 -2.94 -17.67 20.96
N THR A 159 -2.01 -18.25 21.71
CA THR A 159 -2.23 -18.64 23.11
C THR A 159 -1.74 -17.61 24.13
N LYS A 160 -0.98 -16.60 23.66
CA LYS A 160 -0.48 -15.46 24.44
C LYS A 160 -0.92 -14.15 23.77
N PRO A 161 -0.79 -13.01 24.45
CA PRO A 161 -0.89 -11.70 23.79
C PRO A 161 0.02 -11.68 22.56
N PHE A 162 -0.47 -11.14 21.46
CA PHE A 162 0.29 -11.18 20.21
C PHE A 162 0.36 -9.83 19.50
N LEU A 163 1.44 -9.65 18.75
CA LEU A 163 1.62 -8.57 17.80
C LEU A 163 1.24 -9.07 16.41
N PHE A 164 0.69 -8.18 15.60
CA PHE A 164 0.30 -8.51 14.24
C PHE A 164 1.03 -7.63 13.23
N SER A 165 1.40 -8.24 12.11
CA SER A 165 1.90 -7.57 10.91
C SER A 165 1.36 -8.25 9.67
N VAL A 166 1.15 -7.49 8.59
CA VAL A 166 0.66 -8.04 7.32
C VAL A 166 1.27 -7.35 6.11
N GLY A 167 1.63 -8.17 5.11
CA GLY A 167 2.17 -7.70 3.83
C GLY A 167 2.98 -8.79 3.14
N THR A 168 3.22 -8.66 1.84
CA THR A 168 4.09 -9.60 1.10
C THR A 168 5.45 -9.70 1.81
N ILE A 169 5.89 -10.92 2.14
CA ILE A 169 7.13 -11.16 2.89
C ILE A 169 8.32 -10.97 1.95
N LEU A 170 8.84 -9.75 1.95
CA LEU A 170 9.95 -9.28 1.10
C LEU A 170 10.98 -8.50 1.94
N PRO A 171 12.25 -8.41 1.51
CA PRO A 171 13.30 -7.69 2.24
C PRO A 171 12.92 -6.26 2.62
N LYS A 172 12.22 -5.53 1.75
CA LYS A 172 11.77 -4.16 2.01
C LYS A 172 10.78 -4.03 3.16
N LYS A 173 10.07 -5.10 3.53
CA LYS A 173 9.17 -5.13 4.69
C LYS A 173 9.91 -5.29 6.01
N ASN A 174 11.18 -5.68 5.95
CA ASN A 174 12.11 -5.71 7.07
C ASN A 174 11.66 -6.60 8.25
N PHE A 175 10.83 -7.59 7.98
CA PHE A 175 10.27 -8.45 9.04
C PHE A 175 11.32 -9.27 9.79
N HIS A 176 12.51 -9.47 9.23
CA HIS A 176 13.59 -10.23 9.89
C HIS A 176 14.08 -9.57 11.18
N VAL A 177 13.96 -8.23 11.32
CA VAL A 177 14.38 -7.54 12.55
C VAL A 177 13.47 -7.88 13.73
N LEU A 178 12.25 -8.35 13.43
CA LEU A 178 11.29 -8.74 14.45
C LEU A 178 11.66 -10.07 15.14
N ILE A 179 12.58 -10.85 14.58
CA ILE A 179 13.06 -12.12 15.18
C ILE A 179 13.84 -11.79 16.47
N ASP A 180 14.84 -10.91 16.39
CA ASP A 180 15.62 -10.52 17.56
C ASP A 180 14.81 -9.64 18.51
N PHE A 181 13.95 -8.78 17.99
CA PHE A 181 13.03 -8.00 18.81
C PHE A 181 12.11 -8.92 19.66
N LEU A 182 11.55 -9.98 19.09
CA LEU A 182 10.64 -10.88 19.81
C LEU A 182 11.35 -11.60 20.97
N LYS A 183 12.66 -11.85 20.87
CA LYS A 183 13.45 -12.42 21.97
C LYS A 183 13.45 -11.51 23.20
N GLN A 184 13.36 -10.19 23.01
CA GLN A 184 13.38 -9.20 24.09
C GLN A 184 12.02 -9.04 24.79
N ILE A 185 10.94 -9.61 24.25
CA ILE A 185 9.57 -9.53 24.81
C ILE A 185 8.95 -10.94 24.94
N PRO A 186 9.42 -11.78 25.92
CA PRO A 186 9.10 -13.21 26.01
C PRO A 186 7.61 -13.52 26.22
N ASP A 187 6.82 -12.58 26.69
CA ASP A 187 5.39 -12.76 26.98
C ASP A 187 4.51 -12.63 25.75
N TYR A 188 5.07 -12.23 24.61
CA TYR A 188 4.31 -12.02 23.37
C TYR A 188 4.59 -13.09 22.33
N GLN A 189 3.58 -13.30 21.47
CA GLN A 189 3.70 -13.96 20.18
C GLN A 189 3.69 -12.92 19.05
N LEU A 190 4.18 -13.29 17.88
CA LEU A 190 4.15 -12.45 16.69
C LEU A 190 3.57 -13.22 15.51
N ILE A 191 2.56 -12.63 14.89
CA ILE A 191 1.90 -13.16 13.71
C ILE A 191 2.24 -12.26 12.53
N VAL A 192 2.87 -12.84 11.50
CA VAL A 192 3.12 -12.15 10.24
C VAL A 192 2.36 -12.86 9.13
N ALA A 193 1.38 -12.17 8.56
CA ALA A 193 0.57 -12.67 7.45
C ALA A 193 1.07 -12.09 6.11
N GLY A 194 1.07 -12.91 5.08
CA GLY A 194 1.43 -12.48 3.74
C GLY A 194 1.97 -13.60 2.87
N THR A 195 2.17 -13.30 1.60
CA THR A 195 2.67 -14.27 0.62
C THR A 195 4.11 -14.70 0.94
N THR A 196 4.37 -16.01 0.95
CA THR A 196 5.64 -16.63 1.34
C THR A 196 6.44 -17.23 0.15
N PHE A 197 6.08 -16.92 -1.09
CA PHE A 197 6.69 -17.55 -2.28
C PHE A 197 8.13 -17.10 -2.59
N HIS A 198 8.67 -16.14 -1.84
CA HIS A 198 10.02 -15.62 -2.05
C HIS A 198 11.04 -16.30 -1.13
N SER A 199 12.31 -16.40 -1.57
CA SER A 199 13.42 -16.98 -0.81
C SER A 199 13.56 -16.34 0.58
N TYR A 200 13.33 -15.03 0.67
CA TYR A 200 13.38 -14.30 1.94
C TYR A 200 12.44 -14.85 3.01
N ALA A 201 11.25 -15.34 2.64
CA ALA A 201 10.35 -15.98 3.61
C ALA A 201 10.91 -17.31 4.12
N ALA A 202 11.54 -18.10 3.25
CA ALA A 202 12.21 -19.36 3.64
C ALA A 202 13.43 -19.09 4.53
N GLU A 203 14.22 -18.06 4.24
CA GLU A 203 15.34 -17.61 5.06
C GLU A 203 14.86 -17.18 6.47
N MET A 204 13.77 -16.43 6.54
CA MET A 204 13.15 -16.07 7.81
C MET A 204 12.66 -17.30 8.59
N GLN A 205 11.98 -18.23 7.92
CA GLN A 205 11.49 -19.45 8.57
C GLN A 205 12.64 -20.24 9.16
N LYS A 206 13.72 -20.44 8.41
CA LYS A 206 14.94 -21.12 8.88
C LYS A 206 15.51 -20.43 10.12
N ARG A 207 15.63 -19.11 10.09
CA ARG A 207 16.14 -18.33 11.22
C ARG A 207 15.23 -18.42 12.46
N ILE A 208 13.91 -18.42 12.29
CA ILE A 208 12.94 -18.63 13.39
C ILE A 208 13.17 -19.99 14.05
N GLU A 209 13.45 -21.05 13.28
CA GLU A 209 13.76 -22.39 13.77
C GLU A 209 15.11 -22.43 14.50
N GLU A 210 16.16 -21.87 13.91
CA GLU A 210 17.51 -21.79 14.51
C GLU A 210 17.52 -21.01 15.83
N GLU A 211 16.68 -19.98 15.96
CA GLU A 211 16.56 -19.17 17.18
C GLU A 211 15.55 -19.75 18.21
N GLY A 212 14.95 -20.91 17.94
CA GLY A 212 14.01 -21.58 18.86
C GLY A 212 12.71 -20.82 19.08
N LEU A 213 12.22 -20.06 18.07
CA LEU A 213 11.03 -19.20 18.19
C LEU A 213 9.79 -19.78 17.49
N THR A 214 9.78 -21.06 17.13
CA THR A 214 8.69 -21.72 16.40
C THR A 214 7.34 -21.73 17.14
N ASP A 215 7.34 -21.55 18.44
CA ASP A 215 6.17 -21.46 19.31
C ASP A 215 5.68 -20.02 19.53
N ARG A 216 6.44 -19.01 19.06
CA ARG A 216 6.14 -17.59 19.29
C ARG A 216 6.12 -16.73 18.03
N PHE A 217 6.86 -17.07 16.98
CA PHE A 217 6.88 -16.33 15.71
C PHE A 217 6.22 -17.17 14.61
N PHE A 218 5.12 -16.68 14.03
CA PHE A 218 4.36 -17.43 13.04
C PHE A 218 4.29 -16.68 11.71
N LEU A 219 4.83 -17.28 10.64
CA LEU A 219 4.57 -16.89 9.26
C LEU A 219 3.33 -17.66 8.79
N VAL A 220 2.16 -17.04 8.84
CA VAL A 220 0.87 -17.73 8.62
C VAL A 220 0.45 -17.81 7.15
N GLY A 221 1.27 -17.29 6.22
CA GLY A 221 0.93 -17.27 4.81
C GLY A 221 -0.15 -16.24 4.48
N THR A 222 -0.79 -16.42 3.32
CA THR A 222 -1.88 -15.55 2.88
C THR A 222 -3.15 -15.86 3.69
N ILE A 223 -3.79 -14.81 4.18
CA ILE A 223 -5.06 -14.87 4.92
C ILE A 223 -6.16 -14.14 4.13
N ASP A 224 -7.40 -14.49 4.37
CA ASP A 224 -8.54 -13.78 3.81
C ASP A 224 -8.90 -12.51 4.62
N GLU A 225 -9.81 -11.68 4.10
CA GLU A 225 -10.23 -10.43 4.74
C GLU A 225 -10.90 -10.66 6.12
N PRO A 226 -11.79 -11.68 6.33
CA PRO A 226 -12.34 -12.00 7.63
C PRO A 226 -11.29 -12.39 8.68
N GLN A 227 -10.29 -13.19 8.31
CA GLN A 227 -9.17 -13.55 9.18
C GLN A 227 -8.28 -12.34 9.48
N LYS A 228 -7.99 -11.51 8.47
CA LYS A 228 -7.23 -10.27 8.64
C LYS A 228 -7.90 -9.35 9.67
N LEU A 229 -9.21 -9.17 9.55
CA LEU A 229 -9.99 -8.39 10.51
C LEU A 229 -9.92 -8.99 11.91
N TRP A 230 -10.00 -10.31 12.03
CA TRP A 230 -9.88 -10.98 13.34
C TRP A 230 -8.52 -10.71 13.99
N TYR A 231 -7.42 -10.83 13.23
CA TYR A 231 -6.09 -10.53 13.77
C TYR A 231 -5.97 -9.07 14.22
N TYR A 232 -6.45 -8.12 13.44
CA TYR A 232 -6.46 -6.71 13.87
C TYR A 232 -7.30 -6.49 15.14
N GLN A 233 -8.45 -7.13 15.27
CA GLN A 233 -9.32 -6.95 16.42
C GLN A 233 -8.78 -7.54 17.73
N ASN A 234 -7.92 -8.56 17.63
CA ASN A 234 -7.45 -9.33 18.77
C ASN A 234 -5.96 -9.12 19.09
N ALA A 235 -5.22 -8.43 18.20
CA ALA A 235 -3.82 -8.11 18.45
C ALA A 235 -3.66 -7.11 19.59
N SER A 236 -2.59 -7.25 20.38
CA SER A 236 -2.18 -6.26 21.38
C SER A 236 -1.66 -4.98 20.74
N ALA A 237 -0.98 -5.11 19.59
CA ALA A 237 -0.47 -3.99 18.81
C ALA A 237 -0.23 -4.42 17.36
N PHE A 238 -0.20 -3.45 16.46
CA PHE A 238 0.26 -3.61 15.09
C PHE A 238 1.71 -3.15 14.97
N ILE A 239 2.59 -3.99 14.39
CA ILE A 239 4.01 -3.68 14.24
C ILE A 239 4.40 -3.75 12.77
N PHE A 240 5.04 -2.69 12.23
CA PHE A 240 5.33 -2.60 10.81
C PHE A 240 6.68 -1.90 10.53
N PRO A 241 7.78 -2.69 10.50
CA PRO A 241 9.14 -2.16 10.35
C PRO A 241 9.53 -1.88 8.89
N SER A 242 8.58 -1.72 7.98
CA SER A 242 8.81 -1.58 6.54
C SER A 242 9.74 -0.41 6.19
N LEU A 243 10.65 -0.63 5.24
CA LEU A 243 11.62 0.37 4.77
C LEU A 243 11.11 1.16 3.56
N LEU A 244 10.19 0.59 2.77
CA LEU A 244 9.71 1.19 1.53
C LEU A 244 8.20 1.03 1.39
N GLU A 245 7.47 2.13 1.55
CA GLU A 245 6.02 2.20 1.36
C GLU A 245 5.64 3.48 0.59
N GLY A 246 4.73 3.33 -0.36
CA GLY A 246 4.11 4.50 -0.99
C GLY A 246 2.94 5.07 -0.18
N PHE A 247 2.30 4.22 0.66
CA PHE A 247 1.18 4.60 1.53
C PHE A 247 1.25 3.90 2.88
N GLY A 248 1.07 2.56 2.91
CA GLY A 248 0.97 1.80 4.14
C GLY A 248 -0.49 1.47 4.50
N LEU A 249 -1.26 0.89 3.55
CA LEU A 249 -2.64 0.46 3.79
C LEU A 249 -2.83 -0.31 5.10
N PRO A 250 -1.96 -1.29 5.46
CA PRO A 250 -2.10 -2.03 6.71
C PRO A 250 -2.02 -1.16 7.97
N VAL A 251 -1.26 -0.06 7.92
CA VAL A 251 -1.18 0.91 9.02
C VAL A 251 -2.49 1.65 9.19
N ALA A 252 -3.08 2.13 8.08
CA ALA A 252 -4.36 2.82 8.11
C ALA A 252 -5.51 1.88 8.55
N GLU A 253 -5.47 0.60 8.14
CA GLU A 253 -6.41 -0.45 8.59
C GLU A 253 -6.31 -0.67 10.10
N ALA A 254 -5.12 -0.91 10.64
CA ALA A 254 -4.89 -1.08 12.09
C ALA A 254 -5.31 0.16 12.89
N MET A 255 -5.02 1.35 12.36
CA MET A 255 -5.42 2.64 12.91
C MET A 255 -6.93 2.77 13.06
N SER A 256 -7.70 2.33 12.07
CA SER A 256 -9.18 2.43 12.08
C SER A 256 -9.82 1.62 13.20
N LEU A 257 -9.15 0.59 13.65
CA LEU A 257 -9.57 -0.22 14.82
C LEU A 257 -8.99 0.31 16.12
N GLY A 258 -8.09 1.29 16.05
CA GLY A 258 -7.46 1.92 17.21
C GLY A 258 -6.45 1.03 17.91
N LEU A 259 -5.68 0.23 17.14
CA LEU A 259 -4.56 -0.52 17.70
C LEU A 259 -3.39 0.42 18.01
N PRO A 260 -2.59 0.14 19.05
CA PRO A 260 -1.27 0.73 19.19
C PRO A 260 -0.43 0.42 17.94
N LEU A 261 0.19 1.44 17.35
CA LEU A 261 0.95 1.34 16.11
C LEU A 261 2.44 1.50 16.39
N PHE A 262 3.24 0.47 16.06
CA PHE A 262 4.71 0.49 16.14
C PHE A 262 5.28 0.39 14.73
N LEU A 263 5.78 1.49 14.21
CA LEU A 263 6.09 1.65 12.80
C LEU A 263 7.57 2.03 12.60
N SER A 264 8.13 1.75 11.43
CA SER A 264 9.37 2.43 11.06
C SER A 264 9.10 3.92 10.81
N ASP A 265 10.13 4.75 10.97
CA ASP A 265 10.08 6.19 10.67
C ASP A 265 10.35 6.49 9.18
N LYS A 266 10.29 5.48 8.30
CA LYS A 266 10.67 5.58 6.89
C LYS A 266 9.47 5.85 5.99
N THR A 267 9.76 6.54 4.89
CA THR A 267 8.84 6.75 3.77
C THR A 267 7.50 7.39 4.18
N SER A 268 6.38 6.86 3.71
CA SER A 268 5.04 7.39 4.01
C SER A 268 4.53 7.05 5.41
N LEU A 269 5.21 6.16 6.15
CA LEU A 269 4.67 5.65 7.42
C LEU A 269 4.45 6.72 8.50
N PRO A 270 5.35 7.74 8.68
CA PRO A 270 5.07 8.84 9.59
C PRO A 270 3.89 9.72 9.16
N GLU A 271 3.72 9.93 7.84
CA GLU A 271 2.59 10.67 7.29
C GLU A 271 1.26 9.96 7.56
N ILE A 272 1.21 8.65 7.35
CA ILE A 272 0.00 7.87 7.55
C ILE A 272 -0.27 7.62 9.02
N GLY A 273 0.71 7.10 9.79
CA GLY A 273 0.58 6.77 11.21
C GLY A 273 0.27 7.98 12.11
N GLY A 274 0.86 9.13 11.78
CA GLY A 274 0.62 10.38 12.52
C GLY A 274 1.29 10.42 13.91
N PRO A 275 0.95 11.43 14.74
CA PRO A 275 1.66 11.70 15.98
C PRO A 275 1.34 10.72 17.12
N ASP A 276 0.29 9.94 17.00
CA ASP A 276 -0.12 8.98 18.04
C ASP A 276 0.43 7.57 17.81
N ALA A 277 1.21 7.35 16.72
CA ALA A 277 1.97 6.13 16.50
C ALA A 277 3.38 6.23 17.14
N TYR A 278 3.97 5.09 17.42
CA TYR A 278 5.32 4.96 17.97
C TYR A 278 6.27 4.55 16.84
N TYR A 279 7.45 5.21 16.76
CA TYR A 279 8.34 5.06 15.61
C TYR A 279 9.69 4.48 15.98
N PHE A 280 10.08 3.42 15.27
CA PHE A 280 11.44 2.88 15.29
C PHE A 280 12.35 3.72 14.38
N LYS A 281 13.26 4.48 14.97
CA LYS A 281 14.29 5.26 14.26
C LYS A 281 15.46 4.37 13.80
N ASN A 282 15.70 3.28 14.52
CA ASN A 282 16.60 2.19 14.17
C ASN A 282 15.96 0.85 14.58
N PHE A 283 16.59 -0.25 14.19
CA PHE A 283 16.05 -1.59 14.39
C PHE A 283 16.92 -2.46 15.30
N GLU A 284 17.71 -1.83 16.17
CA GLU A 284 18.40 -2.54 17.24
C GLU A 284 17.39 -3.13 18.23
N PRO A 285 17.51 -4.43 18.58
CA PRO A 285 16.47 -5.14 19.34
C PRO A 285 16.13 -4.47 20.68
N ASP A 286 17.14 -4.02 21.43
CA ASP A 286 16.94 -3.35 22.71
C ASP A 286 16.21 -2.01 22.56
N TYR A 287 16.58 -1.23 21.54
CA TYR A 287 15.91 0.01 21.23
C TYR A 287 14.44 -0.21 20.83
N MET A 288 14.17 -1.21 19.99
CA MET A 288 12.81 -1.55 19.59
C MET A 288 11.97 -2.01 20.79
N ARG A 289 12.57 -2.81 21.73
CA ARG A 289 11.93 -3.20 22.98
C ARG A 289 11.55 -1.98 23.81
N ASP A 290 12.47 -1.04 24.00
CA ASP A 290 12.25 0.13 24.85
C ASP A 290 11.15 1.03 24.27
N VAL A 291 11.14 1.25 22.94
CA VAL A 291 10.05 1.95 22.24
C VAL A 291 8.73 1.22 22.43
N PHE A 292 8.73 -0.11 22.31
CA PHE A 292 7.53 -0.92 22.46
C PHE A 292 6.98 -0.87 23.88
N LEU A 293 7.80 -1.13 24.89
CA LEU A 293 7.35 -1.15 26.29
C LEU A 293 6.85 0.23 26.73
N THR A 294 7.61 1.29 26.40
CA THR A 294 7.19 2.67 26.67
C THR A 294 5.88 3.02 25.98
N GLY A 295 5.76 2.64 24.68
CA GLY A 295 4.56 2.91 23.90
C GLY A 295 3.33 2.16 24.44
N MET A 296 3.47 0.90 24.85
CA MET A 296 2.36 0.13 25.45
C MET A 296 1.92 0.71 26.80
N GLN A 297 2.83 1.27 27.60
CA GLN A 297 2.48 1.96 28.86
C GLN A 297 1.81 3.32 28.63
N ASP A 298 2.24 4.04 27.58
CA ASP A 298 1.74 5.38 27.24
C ASP A 298 0.43 5.32 26.42
N PHE A 299 0.06 4.17 25.85
CA PHE A 299 -1.12 4.05 25.03
C PHE A 299 -2.42 4.16 25.83
N SER A 300 -3.16 5.21 25.60
CA SER A 300 -4.40 5.53 26.31
C SER A 300 -5.63 5.43 25.42
N ILE A 301 -6.81 5.48 26.02
CA ILE A 301 -8.08 5.51 25.30
C ILE A 301 -8.20 6.77 24.43
N GLU A 302 -7.60 7.89 24.84
CA GLU A 302 -7.57 9.13 24.09
C GLU A 302 -6.73 8.96 22.81
N LYS A 303 -5.56 8.32 22.90
CA LYS A 303 -4.73 7.99 21.73
C LYS A 303 -5.46 7.05 20.78
N LYS A 304 -6.10 6.01 21.32
CA LYS A 304 -6.96 5.11 20.54
C LYS A 304 -8.03 5.87 19.76
N ASN A 305 -8.70 6.81 20.40
CA ASN A 305 -9.76 7.60 19.76
C ASN A 305 -9.20 8.54 18.69
N ARG A 306 -8.03 9.18 18.94
CA ARG A 306 -7.38 10.04 17.94
C ARG A 306 -6.90 9.25 16.73
N LEU A 307 -6.37 8.03 16.91
CA LEU A 307 -6.05 7.13 15.79
C LEU A 307 -7.27 6.83 14.94
N LYS A 308 -8.39 6.44 15.57
CA LYS A 308 -9.65 6.19 14.86
C LYS A 308 -10.16 7.42 14.11
N GLU A 309 -10.09 8.60 14.74
CA GLU A 309 -10.50 9.84 14.09
C GLU A 309 -9.61 10.16 12.88
N ARG A 310 -8.29 10.02 13.04
CA ARG A 310 -7.34 10.21 11.95
C ARG A 310 -7.59 9.27 10.78
N SER A 311 -7.96 8.01 11.03
CA SER A 311 -8.21 7.04 9.97
C SER A 311 -9.35 7.43 9.03
N LYS A 312 -10.28 8.28 9.45
CA LYS A 312 -11.41 8.75 8.64
C LYS A 312 -10.99 9.59 7.43
N MET A 313 -9.77 10.15 7.44
CA MET A 313 -9.23 10.81 6.25
C MET A 313 -8.88 9.84 5.11
N PHE A 314 -8.78 8.54 5.40
CA PHE A 314 -8.48 7.48 4.46
C PHE A 314 -9.77 6.75 4.06
N ASP A 315 -10.56 7.39 3.22
CA ASP A 315 -11.87 6.91 2.82
C ASP A 315 -11.97 6.75 1.30
N TRP A 316 -12.37 5.56 0.83
CA TRP A 316 -12.47 5.26 -0.60
C TRP A 316 -13.55 6.07 -1.31
N LYS A 317 -14.64 6.43 -0.64
CA LYS A 317 -15.67 7.27 -1.22
C LYS A 317 -15.15 8.68 -1.49
N GLN A 318 -14.40 9.23 -0.53
CA GLN A 318 -13.74 10.54 -0.71
C GLN A 318 -12.66 10.47 -1.80
N ALA A 319 -11.83 9.43 -1.82
CA ALA A 319 -10.83 9.22 -2.87
C ALA A 319 -11.48 9.17 -4.26
N ALA A 320 -12.52 8.34 -4.42
CA ALA A 320 -13.26 8.21 -5.67
C ALA A 320 -13.92 9.54 -6.09
N SER A 321 -14.55 10.26 -5.16
CA SER A 321 -15.15 11.58 -5.44
C SER A 321 -14.13 12.56 -6.00
N ARG A 322 -12.90 12.62 -5.43
CA ARG A 322 -11.82 13.48 -5.93
C ARG A 322 -11.36 13.09 -7.34
N TYR A 323 -11.32 11.78 -7.66
CA TYR A 323 -11.01 11.34 -9.03
C TYR A 323 -12.16 11.70 -10.01
N LEU A 324 -13.43 11.53 -9.61
CA LEU A 324 -14.57 11.92 -10.45
C LEU A 324 -14.56 13.41 -10.74
N GLU A 325 -14.31 14.25 -9.73
CA GLU A 325 -14.14 15.70 -9.90
C GLU A 325 -12.98 16.03 -10.87
N LEU A 326 -11.85 15.31 -10.80
CA LEU A 326 -10.77 15.46 -11.77
C LEU A 326 -11.21 15.14 -13.19
N TYR A 327 -12.02 14.11 -13.39
CA TYR A 327 -12.51 13.72 -14.70
C TYR A 327 -13.48 14.74 -15.29
N GLU A 328 -14.26 15.41 -14.46
CA GLU A 328 -15.18 16.46 -14.90
C GLU A 328 -14.43 17.73 -15.34
N ASN A 329 -13.40 18.11 -14.61
CA ASN A 329 -12.72 19.39 -14.74
C ASN A 329 -11.48 19.40 -15.67
N ILE A 330 -11.08 18.26 -16.25
CA ILE A 330 -9.87 18.16 -17.09
C ILE A 330 -10.08 18.52 -18.56
#